data_930f6c3527f0cfb0b70aa8dcd7eb129e
#
_entry.id   930f6c3527f0cfb0b70aa8dcd7eb129e
#
_cell.length_a   1.000
_cell.length_b   1.000
_cell.length_c   1.000
_cell.angle_alpha   90.00
_cell.angle_beta   90.00
_cell.angle_gamma   90.00
#
_symmetry.space_group_name_H-M   'P 1'
#
loop_
_entity.id
_entity.type
_entity.pdbx_description
1 polymer ?
#
loop_
_entity_poly.entity_id
_entity_poly.type
_entity_poly.pdbx_seq_one_letter_code
_entity_poly.pdbx_strand_id
1 'polypeptide(L)'
;MIWDVVIIGAGPAGLSAALFTRMRRMSTLLLETAVAGGQLASLYPKKPVHDMPSYTYVMGEDLGKNFVDQARHMGAEIHEGEHVTMIARDDAADLIGITSTKGTYEARSAIVATGGGAFEPRKIGKPGEAELRGRGVFYGMPDLEDSRGKRVLVIGGGDSALESALSLKDVAQVTLIHMLDKWQGMDGYVEDVLASPIRAILETETVEIRGDGKVESVVVRSKKTGETEDLPIDIVSINIGYLMDTKIVRQWGLTLSGTQIQVDNVMNTNIPGVFCCGDIATYPGKYKLLITACSEGAAAGNTAYVHVKKPKKFTVGELYAAPKEEGDTQPKPA
;
A
#
# COMPACT_ATOMS: atom_id res chain seq x y z
N MET A 1 -17.12 2.53 23.98
CA MET A 1 -16.56 1.15 23.85
C MET A 1 -15.07 1.29 23.64
N ILE A 2 -14.25 0.56 24.39
CA ILE A 2 -12.78 0.56 24.20
C ILE A 2 -12.42 -0.66 23.33
N TRP A 3 -11.77 -0.40 22.20
CA TRP A 3 -11.29 -1.43 21.28
C TRP A 3 -9.97 -2.04 21.79
N ASP A 4 -9.74 -3.32 21.53
CA ASP A 4 -8.40 -3.88 21.75
C ASP A 4 -7.41 -3.28 20.73
N VAL A 5 -7.85 -3.07 19.48
CA VAL A 5 -7.05 -2.45 18.43
C VAL A 5 -7.90 -1.66 17.44
N VAL A 6 -7.44 -0.47 17.09
CA VAL A 6 -7.92 0.29 15.92
C VAL A 6 -6.82 0.32 14.86
N ILE A 7 -7.17 -0.07 13.64
CA ILE A 7 -6.27 -0.10 12.49
C ILE A 7 -6.63 1.04 11.55
N ILE A 8 -5.66 1.82 11.14
CA ILE A 8 -5.84 3.01 10.29
C ILE A 8 -5.37 2.67 8.89
N GLY A 9 -6.32 2.48 7.99
CA GLY A 9 -6.14 2.03 6.62
C GLY A 9 -6.54 0.55 6.44
N ALA A 10 -7.40 0.30 5.45
CA ALA A 10 -7.88 -1.03 5.08
C ALA A 10 -7.30 -1.49 3.72
N GLY A 11 -6.01 -1.22 3.49
CA GLY A 11 -5.23 -1.86 2.43
C GLY A 11 -4.73 -3.25 2.87
N PRO A 12 -3.97 -3.98 2.02
CA PRO A 12 -3.50 -5.34 2.31
C PRO A 12 -2.78 -5.48 3.65
N ALA A 13 -1.96 -4.50 4.06
CA ALA A 13 -1.27 -4.51 5.35
C ALA A 13 -2.25 -4.44 6.53
N GLY A 14 -3.19 -3.48 6.49
CA GLY A 14 -4.19 -3.31 7.55
C GLY A 14 -5.17 -4.48 7.63
N LEU A 15 -5.61 -5.02 6.49
CA LEU A 15 -6.48 -6.18 6.43
C LEU A 15 -5.78 -7.44 6.93
N SER A 16 -4.49 -7.62 6.63
CA SER A 16 -3.67 -8.68 7.21
C SER A 16 -3.52 -8.52 8.72
N ALA A 17 -3.26 -7.31 9.22
CA ALA A 17 -3.22 -7.05 10.66
C ALA A 17 -4.56 -7.39 11.32
N ALA A 18 -5.69 -7.01 10.70
CA ALA A 18 -7.03 -7.34 11.17
C ALA A 18 -7.28 -8.85 11.24
N LEU A 19 -6.87 -9.59 10.23
CA LEU A 19 -6.95 -11.05 10.22
C LEU A 19 -6.27 -11.64 11.46
N PHE A 20 -5.01 -11.26 11.73
CA PHE A 20 -4.25 -11.82 12.84
C PHE A 20 -4.74 -11.35 14.20
N THR A 21 -5.20 -10.11 14.36
CA THR A 21 -5.81 -9.65 15.62
C THR A 21 -7.14 -10.36 15.90
N ARG A 22 -7.95 -10.62 14.87
CA ARG A 22 -9.22 -11.37 15.00
C ARG A 22 -8.98 -12.86 15.29
N MET A 23 -7.97 -13.47 14.69
CA MET A 23 -7.55 -14.82 15.06
C MET A 23 -7.16 -14.92 16.56
N ARG A 24 -6.65 -13.85 17.13
CA ARG A 24 -6.34 -13.69 18.57
C ARG A 24 -7.54 -13.24 19.41
N ARG A 25 -8.74 -13.19 18.83
CA ARG A 25 -9.99 -12.77 19.52
C ARG A 25 -9.97 -11.35 20.08
N MET A 26 -9.17 -10.46 19.50
CA MET A 26 -9.17 -9.04 19.84
C MET A 26 -10.37 -8.34 19.18
N SER A 27 -11.01 -7.39 19.88
CA SER A 27 -11.94 -6.48 19.25
C SER A 27 -11.16 -5.55 18.30
N THR A 28 -11.51 -5.56 16.99
CA THR A 28 -10.73 -4.94 15.93
C THR A 28 -11.63 -4.07 15.05
N LEU A 29 -11.29 -2.78 14.96
CA LEU A 29 -11.91 -1.81 14.07
C LEU A 29 -10.88 -1.33 13.05
N LEU A 30 -11.28 -1.27 11.78
CA LEU A 30 -10.50 -0.60 10.72
C LEU A 30 -11.21 0.69 10.32
N LEU A 31 -10.44 1.77 10.18
CA LEU A 31 -10.90 3.06 9.65
C LEU A 31 -10.23 3.31 8.30
N GLU A 32 -11.03 3.37 7.25
CA GLU A 32 -10.56 3.56 5.88
C GLU A 32 -11.11 4.86 5.29
N THR A 33 -10.20 5.66 4.74
CA THR A 33 -10.55 6.99 4.17
C THR A 33 -11.45 6.88 2.94
N ALA A 34 -11.25 5.88 2.11
CA ALA A 34 -11.98 5.68 0.85
C ALA A 34 -12.75 4.35 0.87
N VAL A 35 -12.27 3.38 0.12
CA VAL A 35 -12.85 2.04 -0.03
C VAL A 35 -11.85 0.99 0.45
N ALA A 36 -12.32 0.01 1.19
CA ALA A 36 -11.48 -1.10 1.65
C ALA A 36 -10.92 -1.93 0.47
N GLY A 37 -9.70 -2.43 0.65
CA GLY A 37 -8.89 -3.06 -0.39
C GLY A 37 -7.68 -2.22 -0.80
N GLY A 38 -7.65 -0.93 -0.41
CA GLY A 38 -6.52 -0.02 -0.61
C GLY A 38 -6.17 0.16 -2.09
N GLN A 39 -4.88 0.15 -2.43
CA GLN A 39 -4.40 0.37 -3.81
C GLN A 39 -4.95 -0.66 -4.80
N LEU A 40 -5.18 -1.90 -4.38
CA LEU A 40 -5.74 -2.95 -5.24
C LEU A 40 -7.14 -2.60 -5.73
N ALA A 41 -7.97 -2.01 -4.87
CA ALA A 41 -9.34 -1.63 -5.21
C ALA A 41 -9.42 -0.26 -5.89
N SER A 42 -8.54 0.70 -5.52
CA SER A 42 -8.67 2.10 -5.94
C SER A 42 -7.75 2.52 -7.08
N LEU A 43 -6.51 2.01 -7.11
CA LEU A 43 -5.51 2.43 -8.11
C LEU A 43 -5.29 1.40 -9.21
N TYR A 44 -5.38 0.12 -8.87
CA TYR A 44 -5.01 -0.97 -9.77
C TYR A 44 -6.09 -2.07 -9.90
N PRO A 45 -7.40 -1.73 -9.94
CA PRO A 45 -8.46 -2.73 -9.92
C PRO A 45 -8.38 -3.71 -11.10
N LYS A 46 -8.02 -3.22 -12.28
CA LYS A 46 -7.93 -3.98 -13.53
C LYS A 46 -6.51 -4.48 -13.86
N LYS A 47 -5.55 -4.28 -12.95
CA LYS A 47 -4.18 -4.74 -13.14
C LYS A 47 -4.04 -6.19 -12.68
N PRO A 48 -3.46 -7.11 -13.49
CA PRO A 48 -3.08 -8.43 -13.01
C PRO A 48 -1.92 -8.32 -12.01
N VAL A 49 -2.07 -8.99 -10.88
CA VAL A 49 -1.09 -9.09 -9.80
C VAL A 49 -0.43 -10.46 -9.90
N HIS A 50 0.88 -10.51 -10.11
CA HIS A 50 1.67 -11.73 -10.28
C HIS A 50 2.52 -12.07 -9.07
N ASP A 51 2.73 -11.12 -8.16
CA ASP A 51 3.63 -11.22 -7.00
C ASP A 51 2.91 -11.60 -5.69
N MET A 52 1.66 -12.13 -5.80
CA MET A 52 0.97 -12.70 -4.65
C MET A 52 1.06 -14.23 -4.70
N PRO A 53 1.81 -14.87 -3.78
CA PRO A 53 1.89 -16.33 -3.71
C PRO A 53 0.52 -17.01 -3.65
N SER A 54 0.39 -18.18 -4.23
CA SER A 54 -0.83 -18.97 -4.42
C SER A 54 -1.67 -18.60 -5.64
N TYR A 55 -1.33 -17.54 -6.37
CA TYR A 55 -1.96 -17.17 -7.63
C TYR A 55 -0.92 -17.17 -8.75
N THR A 56 -1.25 -17.72 -9.91
CA THR A 56 -0.49 -17.49 -11.15
C THR A 56 -0.59 -16.01 -11.52
N TYR A 57 -1.81 -15.48 -11.45
CA TYR A 57 -2.15 -14.06 -11.39
C TYR A 57 -3.56 -13.92 -10.81
N VAL A 58 -3.89 -12.76 -10.32
CA VAL A 58 -5.23 -12.37 -9.85
C VAL A 58 -5.46 -10.90 -10.15
N MET A 59 -6.68 -10.52 -10.52
CA MET A 59 -6.98 -9.09 -10.74
C MET A 59 -6.93 -8.31 -9.42
N GLY A 60 -6.46 -7.05 -9.48
CA GLY A 60 -6.33 -6.22 -8.29
C GLY A 60 -7.65 -6.12 -7.51
N GLU A 61 -8.77 -5.87 -8.20
CA GLU A 61 -10.09 -5.78 -7.57
C GLU A 61 -10.52 -7.07 -6.85
N ASP A 62 -10.27 -8.24 -7.47
CA ASP A 62 -10.62 -9.54 -6.89
C ASP A 62 -9.75 -9.83 -5.66
N LEU A 63 -8.45 -9.56 -5.75
CA LEU A 63 -7.55 -9.75 -4.63
C LEU A 63 -7.88 -8.80 -3.47
N GLY A 64 -8.15 -7.52 -3.77
CA GLY A 64 -8.59 -6.55 -2.78
C GLY A 64 -9.88 -6.97 -2.08
N LYS A 65 -10.87 -7.45 -2.86
CA LYS A 65 -12.12 -8.00 -2.34
C LYS A 65 -11.88 -9.21 -1.44
N ASN A 66 -11.00 -10.14 -1.84
CA ASN A 66 -10.70 -11.33 -1.06
C ASN A 66 -10.09 -10.98 0.31
N PHE A 67 -9.19 -9.99 0.38
CA PHE A 67 -8.66 -9.48 1.67
C PHE A 67 -9.77 -8.92 2.56
N VAL A 68 -10.67 -8.11 2.00
CA VAL A 68 -11.80 -7.51 2.74
C VAL A 68 -12.74 -8.58 3.25
N ASP A 69 -13.15 -9.51 2.39
CA ASP A 69 -14.07 -10.60 2.74
C ASP A 69 -13.47 -11.50 3.83
N GLN A 70 -12.17 -11.79 3.77
CA GLN A 70 -11.47 -12.57 4.80
C GLN A 70 -11.47 -11.85 6.15
N ALA A 71 -11.15 -10.55 6.18
CA ALA A 71 -11.15 -9.77 7.41
C ALA A 71 -12.57 -9.67 8.04
N ARG A 72 -13.60 -9.42 7.21
CA ARG A 72 -15.01 -9.40 7.63
C ARG A 72 -15.48 -10.75 8.13
N HIS A 73 -15.13 -11.84 7.44
CA HIS A 73 -15.46 -13.21 7.86
C HIS A 73 -14.89 -13.53 9.24
N MET A 74 -13.70 -13.03 9.56
CA MET A 74 -13.09 -13.17 10.88
C MET A 74 -13.72 -12.23 11.93
N GLY A 75 -14.65 -11.37 11.54
CA GLY A 75 -15.39 -10.48 12.42
C GLY A 75 -14.67 -9.15 12.70
N ALA A 76 -13.82 -8.68 11.80
CA ALA A 76 -13.31 -7.31 11.85
C ALA A 76 -14.40 -6.33 11.42
N GLU A 77 -14.54 -5.22 12.17
CA GLU A 77 -15.41 -4.11 11.80
C GLU A 77 -14.64 -3.15 10.89
N ILE A 78 -15.22 -2.73 9.77
CA ILE A 78 -14.57 -1.87 8.78
C ILE A 78 -15.49 -0.68 8.49
N HIS A 79 -15.02 0.53 8.81
CA HIS A 79 -15.67 1.79 8.49
C HIS A 79 -14.98 2.43 7.29
N GLU A 80 -15.71 2.57 6.20
CA GLU A 80 -15.25 3.20 4.97
C GLU A 80 -15.70 4.67 4.90
N GLY A 81 -14.98 5.48 4.11
CA GLY A 81 -15.22 6.91 3.98
C GLY A 81 -14.96 7.66 5.29
N GLU A 82 -14.03 7.19 6.12
CA GLU A 82 -13.72 7.75 7.43
C GLU A 82 -12.21 8.01 7.58
N HIS A 83 -11.86 9.29 7.57
CA HIS A 83 -10.47 9.72 7.63
C HIS A 83 -10.03 10.01 9.07
N VAL A 84 -8.93 9.36 9.51
CA VAL A 84 -8.32 9.64 10.82
C VAL A 84 -7.49 10.91 10.75
N THR A 85 -7.80 11.85 11.64
CA THR A 85 -7.16 13.16 11.70
C THR A 85 -6.13 13.26 12.82
N MET A 86 -6.28 12.50 13.92
CA MET A 86 -5.38 12.53 15.07
C MET A 86 -5.30 11.17 15.76
N ILE A 87 -4.09 10.86 16.23
CA ILE A 87 -3.82 9.79 17.19
C ILE A 87 -3.11 10.46 18.38
N ALA A 88 -3.55 10.17 19.59
CA ALA A 88 -2.91 10.65 20.80
C ALA A 88 -2.89 9.55 21.86
N ARG A 89 -1.73 9.36 22.50
CA ARG A 89 -1.62 8.46 23.64
C ARG A 89 -2.01 9.17 24.92
N ASP A 90 -2.88 8.54 25.71
CA ASP A 90 -3.15 8.88 27.09
C ASP A 90 -2.35 7.90 28.00
N ASP A 91 -1.25 8.39 28.57
CA ASP A 91 -0.39 7.58 29.44
C ASP A 91 -1.05 7.24 30.78
N ALA A 92 -1.97 8.09 31.26
CA ALA A 92 -2.66 7.85 32.53
C ALA A 92 -3.71 6.73 32.40
N ALA A 93 -4.42 6.68 31.27
CA ALA A 93 -5.41 5.66 30.99
C ALA A 93 -4.81 4.40 30.34
N ASP A 94 -3.55 4.44 29.87
CA ASP A 94 -2.90 3.41 29.02
C ASP A 94 -3.73 3.11 27.76
N LEU A 95 -4.24 4.17 27.11
CA LEU A 95 -5.10 4.11 25.94
C LEU A 95 -4.58 5.00 24.80
N ILE A 96 -5.00 4.66 23.59
CA ILE A 96 -4.81 5.47 22.39
C ILE A 96 -6.16 6.10 22.02
N GLY A 97 -6.24 7.43 22.03
CA GLY A 97 -7.35 8.19 21.48
C GLY A 97 -7.17 8.36 19.96
N ILE A 98 -8.20 8.06 19.19
CA ILE A 98 -8.23 8.20 17.74
C ILE A 98 -9.37 9.14 17.36
N THR A 99 -9.06 10.24 16.67
CA THR A 99 -10.05 11.18 16.14
C THR A 99 -10.15 11.00 14.63
N SER A 100 -11.38 10.91 14.14
CA SER A 100 -11.69 10.81 12.72
C SER A 100 -12.65 11.90 12.27
N THR A 101 -12.95 11.93 10.98
CA THR A 101 -13.97 12.83 10.41
C THR A 101 -15.41 12.49 10.86
N LYS A 102 -15.65 11.31 11.43
CA LYS A 102 -16.97 10.85 11.84
C LYS A 102 -17.13 10.68 13.35
N GLY A 103 -16.04 10.69 14.12
CA GLY A 103 -16.11 10.52 15.56
C GLY A 103 -14.77 10.29 16.24
N THR A 104 -14.84 9.91 17.50
CA THR A 104 -13.66 9.59 18.33
C THR A 104 -13.76 8.15 18.84
N TYR A 105 -12.62 7.50 18.92
CA TYR A 105 -12.49 6.12 19.39
C TYR A 105 -11.39 6.02 20.43
N GLU A 106 -11.54 5.09 21.34
CA GLU A 106 -10.52 4.72 22.31
C GLU A 106 -10.11 3.27 22.08
N ALA A 107 -8.81 3.01 22.09
CA ALA A 107 -8.25 1.67 21.91
C ALA A 107 -7.08 1.43 22.84
N ARG A 108 -6.82 0.14 23.16
CA ARG A 108 -5.64 -0.29 23.90
C ARG A 108 -4.38 -0.26 23.04
N SER A 109 -4.57 -0.29 21.71
CA SER A 109 -3.50 -0.19 20.72
C SER A 109 -4.01 0.36 19.40
N ALA A 110 -3.10 0.90 18.59
CA ALA A 110 -3.38 1.34 17.23
C ALA A 110 -2.35 0.78 16.25
N ILE A 111 -2.78 0.48 15.02
CA ILE A 111 -1.89 0.07 13.92
C ILE A 111 -2.05 1.04 12.76
N VAL A 112 -0.99 1.74 12.39
CA VAL A 112 -0.96 2.66 11.25
C VAL A 112 -0.61 1.87 9.99
N ALA A 113 -1.55 1.75 9.07
CA ALA A 113 -1.44 0.99 7.82
C ALA A 113 -1.93 1.82 6.61
N THR A 114 -1.69 3.12 6.64
CA THR A 114 -2.21 4.11 5.68
C THR A 114 -1.58 4.04 4.29
N GLY A 115 -0.60 3.15 4.09
CA GLY A 115 0.11 3.04 2.81
C GLY A 115 0.80 4.35 2.44
N GLY A 116 0.58 4.86 1.24
CA GLY A 116 1.06 6.16 0.78
C GLY A 116 0.22 7.36 1.24
N GLY A 117 -0.80 7.16 2.08
CA GLY A 117 -1.74 8.21 2.44
C GLY A 117 -2.76 8.49 1.33
N ALA A 118 -3.26 9.71 1.26
CA ALA A 118 -4.04 10.16 0.11
C ALA A 118 -3.12 10.19 -1.12
N PHE A 119 -3.36 9.28 -2.06
CA PHE A 119 -2.54 9.13 -3.26
C PHE A 119 -2.85 10.28 -4.23
N GLU A 120 -2.00 11.28 -4.25
CA GLU A 120 -1.98 12.22 -5.35
C GLU A 120 -0.93 11.73 -6.38
N PRO A 121 -1.33 11.44 -7.62
CA PRO A 121 -0.38 11.02 -8.64
C PRO A 121 0.64 12.15 -8.89
N ARG A 122 1.90 11.79 -9.06
CA ARG A 122 2.90 12.74 -9.52
C ARG A 122 2.54 13.19 -10.92
N LYS A 123 2.55 14.51 -11.11
CA LYS A 123 2.29 15.13 -12.40
C LYS A 123 3.60 15.34 -13.14
N ILE A 124 3.57 15.22 -14.47
CA ILE A 124 4.72 15.60 -15.31
C ILE A 124 4.85 17.12 -15.40
N GLY A 125 3.77 17.86 -15.11
CA GLY A 125 3.74 19.33 -15.10
C GLY A 125 3.92 19.94 -16.49
N LYS A 126 3.40 19.28 -17.53
CA LYS A 126 3.52 19.75 -18.92
C LYS A 126 2.18 20.24 -19.47
N PRO A 127 2.18 21.17 -20.46
CA PRO A 127 0.96 21.64 -21.11
C PRO A 127 0.13 20.45 -21.64
N GLY A 128 -1.19 20.54 -21.51
CA GLY A 128 -2.15 19.52 -21.94
C GLY A 128 -2.41 18.42 -20.91
N GLU A 129 -1.56 18.23 -19.90
CA GLU A 129 -1.74 17.16 -18.88
C GLU A 129 -3.03 17.35 -18.08
N ALA A 130 -3.22 18.55 -17.52
CA ALA A 130 -4.38 18.84 -16.69
C ALA A 130 -5.66 18.97 -17.51
N GLU A 131 -5.58 19.61 -18.66
CA GLU A 131 -6.68 19.90 -19.56
C GLU A 131 -7.28 18.63 -20.16
N LEU A 132 -6.44 17.63 -20.45
CA LEU A 132 -6.86 16.37 -21.09
C LEU A 132 -7.00 15.21 -20.11
N ARG A 133 -6.93 15.47 -18.80
CA ARG A 133 -7.17 14.46 -17.77
C ARG A 133 -8.57 13.87 -17.90
N GLY A 134 -8.65 12.51 -17.94
CA GLY A 134 -9.90 11.78 -18.18
C GLY A 134 -10.39 11.82 -19.64
N ARG A 135 -9.66 12.54 -20.52
CA ARG A 135 -9.95 12.65 -21.95
C ARG A 135 -8.76 12.15 -22.79
N GLY A 136 -8.16 11.06 -22.33
CA GLY A 136 -6.98 10.42 -22.91
C GLY A 136 -5.74 10.49 -22.03
N VAL A 137 -5.67 11.34 -20.99
CA VAL A 137 -4.60 11.34 -19.98
C VAL A 137 -5.07 10.62 -18.72
N PHE A 138 -4.34 9.59 -18.32
CA PHE A 138 -4.60 8.75 -17.14
C PHE A 138 -3.35 8.63 -16.26
N TYR A 139 -3.54 8.51 -14.97
CA TYR A 139 -2.50 8.17 -14.01
C TYR A 139 -2.61 6.70 -13.65
N GLY A 140 -1.55 5.94 -13.90
CA GLY A 140 -1.56 4.49 -13.83
C GLY A 140 -2.05 3.84 -15.14
N MET A 141 -2.39 2.57 -15.06
CA MET A 141 -2.80 1.77 -16.22
C MET A 141 -4.22 2.16 -16.67
N PRO A 142 -4.43 2.52 -17.95
CA PRO A 142 -5.76 2.71 -18.52
C PRO A 142 -6.50 1.38 -18.67
N ASP A 143 -7.81 1.43 -18.87
CA ASP A 143 -8.60 0.24 -19.14
C ASP A 143 -8.16 -0.43 -20.45
N LEU A 144 -8.06 -1.77 -20.44
CA LEU A 144 -7.57 -2.55 -21.58
C LEU A 144 -8.53 -2.49 -22.77
N GLU A 145 -9.83 -2.57 -22.52
CA GLU A 145 -10.84 -2.53 -23.58
C GLU A 145 -10.91 -1.13 -24.23
N ASP A 146 -10.83 -0.08 -23.39
CA ASP A 146 -10.76 1.31 -23.88
C ASP A 146 -9.47 1.59 -24.67
N SER A 147 -8.41 0.82 -24.42
CA SER A 147 -7.11 0.95 -25.11
C SER A 147 -7.02 0.14 -26.40
N ARG A 148 -7.97 -0.73 -26.68
CA ARG A 148 -7.94 -1.65 -27.83
C ARG A 148 -7.80 -0.91 -29.17
N GLY A 149 -6.76 -1.25 -29.92
CA GLY A 149 -6.45 -0.67 -31.24
C GLY A 149 -5.90 0.75 -31.21
N LYS A 150 -5.68 1.33 -30.01
CA LYS A 150 -5.18 2.69 -29.85
C LYS A 150 -3.65 2.76 -29.74
N ARG A 151 -3.11 3.95 -29.97
CA ARG A 151 -1.71 4.29 -29.74
C ARG A 151 -1.58 4.81 -28.32
N VAL A 152 -0.88 4.06 -27.49
CA VAL A 152 -0.72 4.36 -26.05
C VAL A 152 0.71 4.76 -25.75
N LEU A 153 0.90 5.94 -25.16
CA LEU A 153 2.17 6.35 -24.58
C LEU A 153 2.18 6.06 -23.08
N VAL A 154 3.09 5.21 -22.65
CA VAL A 154 3.36 4.96 -21.23
C VAL A 154 4.58 5.79 -20.81
N ILE A 155 4.45 6.57 -19.74
CA ILE A 155 5.50 7.43 -19.20
C ILE A 155 5.94 6.91 -17.86
N GLY A 156 7.21 6.48 -17.75
CA GLY A 156 7.82 5.96 -16.53
C GLY A 156 8.88 4.90 -16.82
N GLY A 157 9.60 4.45 -15.79
CA GLY A 157 10.69 3.47 -15.97
C GLY A 157 10.81 2.47 -14.83
N GLY A 158 9.93 2.53 -13.83
CA GLY A 158 9.83 1.53 -12.76
C GLY A 158 8.81 0.44 -13.07
N ASP A 159 8.63 -0.50 -12.15
CA ASP A 159 7.76 -1.68 -12.30
C ASP A 159 6.37 -1.33 -12.83
N SER A 160 5.70 -0.33 -12.24
CA SER A 160 4.35 0.05 -12.67
C SER A 160 4.26 0.49 -14.15
N ALA A 161 5.30 1.13 -14.69
CA ALA A 161 5.33 1.54 -16.09
C ALA A 161 5.57 0.34 -17.01
N LEU A 162 6.54 -0.51 -16.65
CA LEU A 162 6.88 -1.73 -17.41
C LEU A 162 5.69 -2.70 -17.46
N GLU A 163 5.07 -2.98 -16.32
CA GLU A 163 3.88 -3.83 -16.22
C GLU A 163 2.68 -3.26 -17.00
N SER A 164 2.46 -1.92 -16.93
CA SER A 164 1.39 -1.28 -17.71
C SER A 164 1.64 -1.44 -19.22
N ALA A 165 2.89 -1.25 -19.66
CA ALA A 165 3.25 -1.41 -21.06
C ALA A 165 3.08 -2.87 -21.52
N LEU A 166 3.52 -3.85 -20.72
CA LEU A 166 3.37 -5.27 -21.00
C LEU A 166 1.90 -5.71 -21.04
N SER A 167 1.06 -5.20 -20.13
CA SER A 167 -0.37 -5.51 -20.11
C SER A 167 -1.11 -4.95 -21.34
N LEU A 168 -0.65 -3.85 -21.90
CA LEU A 168 -1.26 -3.17 -23.04
C LEU A 168 -0.79 -3.69 -24.40
N LYS A 169 0.38 -4.37 -24.49
CA LYS A 169 1.04 -4.71 -25.75
C LYS A 169 0.21 -5.58 -26.69
N ASP A 170 -0.70 -6.41 -26.15
CA ASP A 170 -1.50 -7.34 -26.93
C ASP A 170 -2.82 -6.69 -27.45
N VAL A 171 -3.18 -5.52 -26.94
CA VAL A 171 -4.42 -4.81 -27.29
C VAL A 171 -4.18 -3.44 -27.94
N ALA A 172 -2.99 -2.85 -27.76
CA ALA A 172 -2.67 -1.49 -28.20
C ALA A 172 -1.28 -1.41 -28.85
N GLN A 173 -1.04 -0.30 -29.58
CA GLN A 173 0.31 0.06 -30.04
C GLN A 173 0.99 0.87 -28.93
N VAL A 174 1.94 0.25 -28.23
CA VAL A 174 2.56 0.83 -27.05
C VAL A 174 3.91 1.49 -27.37
N THR A 175 4.06 2.73 -26.96
CA THR A 175 5.35 3.42 -26.81
C THR A 175 5.59 3.65 -25.33
N LEU A 176 6.75 3.25 -24.82
CA LEU A 176 7.19 3.46 -23.43
C LEU A 176 8.37 4.43 -23.42
N ILE A 177 8.27 5.54 -22.70
CA ILE A 177 9.36 6.50 -22.54
C ILE A 177 9.81 6.62 -21.10
N HIS A 178 11.12 6.76 -20.91
CA HIS A 178 11.74 7.04 -19.62
C HIS A 178 12.76 8.16 -19.71
N MET A 179 12.76 9.04 -18.71
CA MET A 179 13.63 10.23 -18.70
C MET A 179 15.10 9.94 -18.32
N LEU A 180 15.39 8.77 -17.77
CA LEU A 180 16.75 8.36 -17.39
C LEU A 180 17.36 7.46 -18.46
N ASP A 181 18.66 7.20 -18.30
CA ASP A 181 19.49 6.37 -19.20
C ASP A 181 19.37 4.86 -18.96
N LYS A 182 18.59 4.46 -17.94
CA LYS A 182 18.34 3.05 -17.61
C LYS A 182 16.94 2.86 -17.00
N TRP A 183 16.37 1.68 -17.20
CA TRP A 183 15.15 1.25 -16.53
C TRP A 183 15.41 1.05 -15.04
N GLN A 184 14.38 1.26 -14.22
CA GLN A 184 14.43 1.17 -12.75
C GLN A 184 13.55 0.03 -12.20
N GLY A 185 12.87 -0.70 -13.06
CA GLY A 185 12.05 -1.85 -12.67
C GLY A 185 12.85 -3.14 -12.59
N MET A 186 12.19 -4.23 -12.21
CA MET A 186 12.76 -5.57 -12.10
C MET A 186 13.29 -6.04 -13.46
N ASP A 187 14.44 -6.72 -13.43
CA ASP A 187 15.14 -7.17 -14.64
C ASP A 187 14.24 -8.00 -15.56
N GLY A 188 13.41 -8.90 -15.01
CA GLY A 188 12.48 -9.71 -15.80
C GLY A 188 11.47 -8.88 -16.61
N TYR A 189 10.91 -7.82 -16.01
CA TYR A 189 10.02 -6.91 -16.74
C TYR A 189 10.76 -6.11 -17.81
N VAL A 190 11.99 -5.71 -17.55
CA VAL A 190 12.83 -5.02 -18.53
C VAL A 190 13.10 -5.93 -19.72
N GLU A 191 13.52 -7.17 -19.47
CA GLU A 191 13.78 -8.18 -20.51
C GLU A 191 12.52 -8.44 -21.35
N ASP A 192 11.38 -8.62 -20.73
CA ASP A 192 10.09 -8.84 -21.39
C ASP A 192 9.67 -7.66 -22.27
N VAL A 193 9.85 -6.43 -21.78
CA VAL A 193 9.58 -5.20 -22.57
C VAL A 193 10.49 -5.15 -23.80
N LEU A 194 11.80 -5.37 -23.62
CA LEU A 194 12.77 -5.30 -24.71
C LEU A 194 12.60 -6.43 -25.75
N ALA A 195 12.06 -7.59 -25.33
CA ALA A 195 11.74 -8.72 -26.22
C ALA A 195 10.38 -8.58 -26.92
N SER A 196 9.59 -7.57 -26.57
CA SER A 196 8.22 -7.35 -27.07
C SER A 196 8.17 -6.34 -28.22
N PRO A 197 7.02 -6.14 -28.90
CA PRO A 197 6.84 -5.12 -29.94
C PRO A 197 6.72 -3.68 -29.37
N ILE A 198 6.89 -3.47 -28.06
CA ILE A 198 6.82 -2.17 -27.42
C ILE A 198 7.99 -1.28 -27.91
N ARG A 199 7.68 -0.06 -28.39
CA ARG A 199 8.71 0.96 -28.67
C ARG A 199 9.20 1.57 -27.37
N ALA A 200 10.29 1.03 -26.80
CA ALA A 200 10.86 1.46 -25.53
C ALA A 200 12.02 2.44 -25.73
N ILE A 201 11.92 3.67 -25.17
CA ILE A 201 12.86 4.77 -25.41
C ILE A 201 13.32 5.35 -24.08
N LEU A 202 14.60 5.32 -23.83
CA LEU A 202 15.27 5.95 -22.68
C LEU A 202 15.62 7.42 -22.98
N GLU A 203 16.09 8.15 -21.98
CA GLU A 203 16.56 9.55 -22.08
C GLU A 203 15.56 10.45 -22.81
N THR A 204 14.25 10.19 -22.63
CA THR A 204 13.18 10.89 -23.35
C THR A 204 12.17 11.46 -22.37
N GLU A 205 11.84 12.73 -22.51
CA GLU A 205 10.85 13.44 -21.70
C GLU A 205 9.68 13.94 -22.55
N THR A 206 8.52 14.05 -21.92
CA THR A 206 7.35 14.72 -22.50
C THR A 206 7.56 16.23 -22.46
N VAL A 207 7.27 16.91 -23.58
CA VAL A 207 7.30 18.38 -23.69
C VAL A 207 5.88 18.94 -23.58
N GLU A 208 4.93 18.35 -24.32
CA GLU A 208 3.55 18.83 -24.42
C GLU A 208 2.63 17.67 -24.82
N ILE A 209 1.41 17.65 -24.29
CA ILE A 209 0.33 16.77 -24.73
C ILE A 209 -0.68 17.62 -25.50
N ARG A 210 -1.00 17.24 -26.71
CA ARG A 210 -1.85 17.99 -27.62
C ARG A 210 -3.16 17.30 -27.93
N GLY A 211 -4.19 18.10 -28.17
CA GLY A 211 -5.48 17.62 -28.62
C GLY A 211 -6.59 18.62 -28.37
N ASP A 212 -7.68 18.51 -29.13
CA ASP A 212 -8.91 19.28 -28.94
C ASP A 212 -10.00 18.34 -28.36
N GLY A 213 -10.31 18.53 -27.08
CA GLY A 213 -11.28 17.70 -26.35
C GLY A 213 -10.82 16.29 -25.95
N LYS A 214 -9.78 15.74 -26.59
CA LYS A 214 -9.11 14.46 -26.25
C LYS A 214 -7.65 14.49 -26.70
N VAL A 215 -6.84 13.55 -26.22
CA VAL A 215 -5.44 13.40 -26.68
C VAL A 215 -5.40 13.02 -28.16
N GLU A 216 -4.52 13.69 -28.93
CA GLU A 216 -4.28 13.44 -30.36
C GLU A 216 -2.80 13.19 -30.66
N SER A 217 -1.91 13.90 -29.96
CA SER A 217 -0.46 13.69 -30.06
C SER A 217 0.29 14.11 -28.81
N VAL A 218 1.54 13.67 -28.70
CA VAL A 218 2.46 14.06 -27.63
C VAL A 218 3.80 14.45 -28.22
N VAL A 219 4.26 15.66 -27.92
CA VAL A 219 5.62 16.08 -28.25
C VAL A 219 6.57 15.55 -27.19
N VAL A 220 7.52 14.75 -27.61
CA VAL A 220 8.60 14.23 -26.77
C VAL A 220 9.93 14.84 -27.20
N ARG A 221 10.91 14.86 -26.28
CA ARG A 221 12.26 15.37 -26.53
C ARG A 221 13.31 14.38 -26.04
N SER A 222 14.25 14.08 -26.91
CA SER A 222 15.46 13.34 -26.51
C SER A 222 16.33 14.23 -25.63
N LYS A 223 16.65 13.79 -24.44
CA LYS A 223 17.59 14.49 -23.54
C LYS A 223 19.03 14.40 -24.01
N LYS A 224 19.33 13.41 -24.87
CA LYS A 224 20.67 13.18 -25.41
C LYS A 224 20.98 14.10 -26.57
N THR A 225 20.03 14.26 -27.52
CA THR A 225 20.24 15.07 -28.74
C THR A 225 19.57 16.43 -28.67
N GLY A 226 18.57 16.61 -27.80
CA GLY A 226 17.71 17.80 -27.76
C GLY A 226 16.62 17.83 -28.85
N GLU A 227 16.60 16.86 -29.77
CA GLU A 227 15.63 16.76 -30.82
C GLU A 227 14.23 16.45 -30.30
N THR A 228 13.22 16.99 -30.95
CA THR A 228 11.81 16.77 -30.61
C THR A 228 11.13 15.92 -31.67
N GLU A 229 10.22 15.04 -31.24
CA GLU A 229 9.36 14.24 -32.10
C GLU A 229 7.90 14.45 -31.67
N ASP A 230 6.98 14.65 -32.62
CA ASP A 230 5.54 14.68 -32.37
C ASP A 230 4.96 13.31 -32.67
N LEU A 231 4.58 12.59 -31.59
CA LEU A 231 4.06 11.23 -31.66
C LEU A 231 2.53 11.28 -31.74
N PRO A 232 1.91 10.71 -32.77
CA PRO A 232 0.46 10.52 -32.80
C PRO A 232 0.06 9.53 -31.69
N ILE A 233 -0.66 9.99 -30.66
CA ILE A 233 -1.04 9.23 -29.46
C ILE A 233 -2.51 9.48 -29.17
N ASP A 234 -3.22 8.43 -28.77
CA ASP A 234 -4.63 8.50 -28.39
C ASP A 234 -4.82 8.44 -26.86
N ILE A 235 -3.87 7.79 -26.14
CA ILE A 235 -3.90 7.65 -24.69
C ILE A 235 -2.50 7.86 -24.11
N VAL A 236 -2.42 8.63 -23.02
CA VAL A 236 -1.21 8.82 -22.20
C VAL A 236 -1.44 8.18 -20.83
N SER A 237 -0.59 7.22 -20.47
CA SER A 237 -0.55 6.51 -19.20
C SER A 237 0.65 6.99 -18.39
N ILE A 238 0.43 7.77 -17.34
CA ILE A 238 1.50 8.38 -16.52
C ILE A 238 1.78 7.49 -15.31
N ASN A 239 2.97 6.87 -15.27
CA ASN A 239 3.40 5.91 -14.24
C ASN A 239 4.72 6.36 -13.59
N ILE A 240 4.75 7.57 -13.04
CA ILE A 240 5.94 8.17 -12.38
C ILE A 240 5.81 8.21 -10.85
N GLY A 241 4.91 7.41 -10.30
CA GLY A 241 4.67 7.26 -8.87
C GLY A 241 3.65 8.26 -8.31
N TYR A 242 3.51 8.24 -6.99
CA TYR A 242 2.56 9.05 -6.24
C TYR A 242 3.26 9.91 -5.20
N LEU A 243 2.62 11.01 -4.82
CA LEU A 243 3.03 11.83 -3.69
C LEU A 243 2.40 11.24 -2.43
N MET A 244 3.22 11.04 -1.40
CA MET A 244 2.75 10.64 -0.08
C MET A 244 2.50 11.91 0.74
N ASP A 245 1.26 12.16 1.15
CA ASP A 245 0.98 13.22 2.12
C ASP A 245 1.18 12.66 3.55
N THR A 246 2.32 12.96 4.13
CA THR A 246 2.66 12.56 5.51
C THR A 246 2.52 13.69 6.52
N LYS A 247 1.95 14.84 6.13
CA LYS A 247 1.78 15.99 7.04
C LYS A 247 0.98 15.59 8.27
N ILE A 248 -0.10 14.84 8.08
CA ILE A 248 -0.97 14.41 9.18
C ILE A 248 -0.24 13.45 10.12
N VAL A 249 0.54 12.52 9.58
CA VAL A 249 1.30 11.52 10.36
C VAL A 249 2.38 12.19 11.22
N ARG A 250 3.00 13.29 10.72
CA ARG A 250 3.95 14.10 11.51
C ARG A 250 3.31 14.70 12.75
N GLN A 251 2.05 15.13 12.64
CA GLN A 251 1.30 15.74 13.76
C GLN A 251 0.98 14.73 14.87
N TRP A 252 1.03 13.42 14.57
CA TRP A 252 0.79 12.36 15.55
C TRP A 252 1.99 12.07 16.46
N GLY A 253 3.13 12.75 16.28
CA GLY A 253 4.33 12.57 17.08
C GLY A 253 5.14 11.31 16.74
N LEU A 254 4.86 10.69 15.58
CA LEU A 254 5.60 9.52 15.10
C LEU A 254 6.95 9.92 14.52
N THR A 255 7.99 9.14 14.80
CA THR A 255 9.33 9.34 14.24
C THR A 255 9.33 8.91 12.78
N LEU A 256 9.77 9.83 11.90
CA LEU A 256 9.84 9.60 10.47
C LEU A 256 11.28 9.49 9.98
N SER A 257 11.50 8.63 9.00
CA SER A 257 12.66 8.63 8.11
C SER A 257 12.16 8.99 6.70
N GLY A 258 12.50 10.21 6.25
CA GLY A 258 11.92 10.79 5.05
C GLY A 258 10.41 10.99 5.18
N THR A 259 9.63 10.28 4.39
CA THR A 259 8.16 10.29 4.38
C THR A 259 7.52 9.07 5.06
N GLN A 260 8.30 8.19 5.65
CA GLN A 260 7.83 6.93 6.21
C GLN A 260 8.03 6.88 7.73
N ILE A 261 7.16 6.16 8.44
CA ILE A 261 7.24 5.94 9.88
C ILE A 261 8.33 4.91 10.16
N GLN A 262 9.28 5.29 11.01
CA GLN A 262 10.33 4.37 11.44
C GLN A 262 9.78 3.33 12.41
N VAL A 263 10.05 2.06 12.14
CA VAL A 263 9.67 0.93 13.00
C VAL A 263 10.86 0.00 13.26
N ASP A 264 10.74 -0.82 14.31
CA ASP A 264 11.64 -1.94 14.54
C ASP A 264 11.20 -3.21 13.74
N ASN A 265 11.91 -4.32 13.93
CA ASN A 265 11.66 -5.58 13.25
C ASN A 265 10.37 -6.31 13.67
N VAL A 266 9.67 -5.81 14.69
CA VAL A 266 8.37 -6.30 15.16
C VAL A 266 7.27 -5.24 15.05
N MET A 267 7.53 -4.22 14.21
CA MET A 267 6.57 -3.16 13.84
C MET A 267 6.22 -2.15 14.96
N ASN A 268 7.03 -2.04 16.03
CA ASN A 268 6.87 -0.97 17.03
C ASN A 268 7.28 0.37 16.43
N THR A 269 6.51 1.42 16.75
CA THR A 269 6.91 2.81 16.56
C THR A 269 7.57 3.37 17.83
N ASN A 270 7.89 4.66 17.83
CA ASN A 270 8.36 5.37 19.04
C ASN A 270 7.27 5.58 20.09
N ILE A 271 5.98 5.38 19.76
CA ILE A 271 4.86 5.55 20.70
C ILE A 271 4.42 4.17 21.20
N PRO A 272 4.52 3.88 22.52
CA PRO A 272 4.05 2.59 23.09
C PRO A 272 2.58 2.34 22.74
N GLY A 273 2.27 1.12 22.30
CA GLY A 273 0.91 0.74 21.88
C GLY A 273 0.51 1.19 20.48
N VAL A 274 1.38 1.95 19.79
CA VAL A 274 1.18 2.32 18.38
C VAL A 274 2.18 1.55 17.51
N PHE A 275 1.67 0.82 16.55
CA PHE A 275 2.41 0.00 15.58
C PHE A 275 2.24 0.56 14.18
N CYS A 276 3.12 0.15 13.25
CA CYS A 276 2.98 0.60 11.87
C CYS A 276 3.40 -0.52 10.90
N CYS A 277 2.70 -0.65 9.75
CA CYS A 277 2.99 -1.65 8.73
C CYS A 277 2.61 -1.17 7.32
N GLY A 278 3.08 -1.89 6.30
CA GLY A 278 2.86 -1.55 4.91
C GLY A 278 3.76 -0.42 4.41
N ASP A 279 3.42 0.19 3.28
CA ASP A 279 4.28 1.14 2.57
C ASP A 279 4.61 2.41 3.37
N ILE A 280 3.82 2.75 4.37
CA ILE A 280 4.07 3.87 5.28
C ILE A 280 5.19 3.57 6.30
N ALA A 281 5.44 2.30 6.60
CA ALA A 281 6.50 1.88 7.51
C ALA A 281 7.86 1.82 6.81
N THR A 282 8.95 2.07 7.56
CA THR A 282 10.32 1.89 7.08
C THR A 282 11.25 1.32 8.15
N TYR A 283 12.16 0.47 7.72
CA TYR A 283 13.25 -0.13 8.49
C TYR A 283 14.37 -0.57 7.53
N PRO A 284 15.61 -0.84 7.99
CA PRO A 284 16.70 -1.29 7.13
C PRO A 284 16.35 -2.57 6.37
N GLY A 285 16.55 -2.57 5.05
CA GLY A 285 16.28 -3.72 4.19
C GLY A 285 14.82 -3.90 3.77
N LYS A 286 13.96 -2.89 3.98
CA LYS A 286 12.56 -2.96 3.57
C LYS A 286 12.39 -2.95 2.04
N TYR A 287 11.54 -3.87 1.55
CA TYR A 287 10.99 -3.86 0.19
C TYR A 287 9.51 -3.46 0.22
N LYS A 288 9.08 -2.64 -0.73
CA LYS A 288 7.66 -2.26 -0.91
C LYS A 288 6.98 -3.23 -1.85
N LEU A 289 6.60 -4.38 -1.32
CA LEU A 289 5.91 -5.43 -2.04
C LEU A 289 4.60 -5.76 -1.33
N LEU A 290 3.64 -6.31 -2.07
CA LEU A 290 2.35 -6.75 -1.51
C LEU A 290 2.55 -7.82 -0.42
N ILE A 291 3.40 -8.81 -0.66
CA ILE A 291 3.68 -9.87 0.30
C ILE A 291 4.39 -9.34 1.56
N THR A 292 5.28 -8.36 1.42
CA THR A 292 5.93 -7.71 2.56
C THR A 292 4.90 -6.96 3.40
N ALA A 293 4.00 -6.22 2.77
CA ALA A 293 2.92 -5.51 3.47
C ALA A 293 2.02 -6.46 4.26
N CYS A 294 1.67 -7.62 3.71
CA CYS A 294 0.91 -8.67 4.40
C CYS A 294 1.67 -9.25 5.60
N SER A 295 2.97 -9.54 5.43
CA SER A 295 3.84 -10.05 6.49
C SER A 295 3.98 -9.06 7.65
N GLU A 296 4.19 -7.78 7.33
CA GLU A 296 4.27 -6.70 8.32
C GLU A 296 2.94 -6.51 9.06
N GLY A 297 1.79 -6.60 8.36
CA GLY A 297 0.47 -6.58 8.97
C GLY A 297 0.29 -7.72 9.97
N ALA A 298 0.71 -8.93 9.60
CA ALA A 298 0.70 -10.08 10.49
C ALA A 298 1.60 -9.86 11.72
N ALA A 299 2.79 -9.31 11.54
CA ALA A 299 3.72 -8.97 12.63
C ALA A 299 3.11 -7.92 13.56
N ALA A 300 2.62 -6.80 13.02
CA ALA A 300 1.99 -5.73 13.79
C ALA A 300 0.77 -6.23 14.60
N GLY A 301 -0.09 -7.05 13.99
CA GLY A 301 -1.24 -7.63 14.66
C GLY A 301 -0.86 -8.55 15.83
N ASN A 302 0.19 -9.37 15.68
CA ASN A 302 0.70 -10.21 16.76
C ASN A 302 1.41 -9.39 17.84
N THR A 303 2.15 -8.35 17.49
CA THR A 303 2.81 -7.45 18.46
C THR A 303 1.76 -6.67 19.26
N ALA A 304 0.70 -6.16 18.60
CA ALA A 304 -0.43 -5.54 19.27
C ALA A 304 -1.10 -6.49 20.27
N TYR A 305 -1.28 -7.77 19.91
CA TYR A 305 -1.79 -8.77 20.83
C TYR A 305 -0.90 -8.93 22.07
N VAL A 306 0.42 -9.03 21.89
CA VAL A 306 1.35 -9.15 22.99
C VAL A 306 1.29 -7.93 23.92
N HIS A 307 1.18 -6.73 23.34
CA HIS A 307 1.04 -5.48 24.09
C HIS A 307 -0.24 -5.44 24.93
N VAL A 308 -1.38 -5.77 24.32
CA VAL A 308 -2.70 -5.67 24.95
C VAL A 308 -2.97 -6.78 25.95
N LYS A 309 -2.70 -8.04 25.58
CA LYS A 309 -3.08 -9.22 26.38
C LYS A 309 -1.98 -9.69 27.33
N LYS A 310 -0.72 -9.22 27.13
CA LYS A 310 0.45 -9.56 27.98
C LYS A 310 0.50 -11.07 28.31
N PRO A 311 0.45 -11.96 27.29
CA PRO A 311 0.35 -13.40 27.52
C PRO A 311 1.57 -13.90 28.29
N LYS A 312 1.36 -14.84 29.21
CA LYS A 312 2.45 -15.52 29.88
C LYS A 312 3.36 -16.19 28.86
N LYS A 313 4.65 -15.90 28.93
CA LYS A 313 5.67 -16.65 28.21
C LYS A 313 6.08 -17.82 29.09
N PHE A 314 5.86 -19.05 28.62
CA PHE A 314 6.37 -20.24 29.25
C PHE A 314 7.69 -20.62 28.60
N THR A 315 8.69 -20.96 29.43
CA THR A 315 9.90 -21.61 28.92
C THR A 315 9.58 -23.09 28.63
N VAL A 316 10.39 -23.75 27.80
CA VAL A 316 10.24 -25.18 27.52
C VAL A 316 10.30 -25.99 28.81
N GLY A 317 11.15 -25.60 29.76
CA GLY A 317 11.22 -26.23 31.07
C GLY A 317 9.95 -26.10 31.91
N GLU A 318 9.25 -24.95 31.86
CA GLU A 318 7.96 -24.76 32.55
C GLU A 318 6.82 -25.55 31.91
N LEU A 319 6.84 -25.74 30.57
CA LEU A 319 5.83 -26.52 29.85
C LEU A 319 5.91 -28.03 30.18
N TYR A 320 7.10 -28.54 30.48
CA TYR A 320 7.36 -29.95 30.79
C TYR A 320 7.72 -30.17 32.27
N ALA A 321 7.64 -29.14 33.11
CA ALA A 321 7.79 -29.34 34.55
C ALA A 321 6.63 -30.20 35.08
N ALA A 322 6.96 -31.23 35.84
CA ALA A 322 5.95 -32.01 36.55
C ALA A 322 5.09 -31.08 37.42
N PRO A 323 3.78 -31.34 37.58
CA PRO A 323 2.95 -30.60 38.53
C PRO A 323 3.67 -30.55 39.89
N LYS A 324 3.83 -29.34 40.45
CA LYS A 324 4.29 -29.25 41.85
C LYS A 324 3.26 -29.98 42.69
N GLU A 325 3.66 -31.05 43.36
CA GLU A 325 2.81 -31.69 44.34
C GLU A 325 2.42 -30.61 45.35
N GLU A 326 1.12 -30.36 45.50
CA GLU A 326 0.61 -29.53 46.60
C GLU A 326 1.10 -30.14 47.89
N GLY A 327 2.01 -29.47 48.56
CA GLY A 327 2.70 -29.98 49.72
C GLY A 327 1.71 -30.42 50.78
N ASP A 328 1.89 -31.67 51.17
CA ASP A 328 1.31 -32.32 52.35
C ASP A 328 1.37 -31.34 53.55
N THR A 329 0.24 -30.70 53.85
CA THR A 329 0.08 -30.00 55.12
C THR A 329 -0.06 -31.10 56.23
N GLN A 330 1.07 -31.51 56.70
CA GLN A 330 1.04 -32.32 57.93
C GLN A 330 0.34 -31.54 59.05
N PRO A 331 -0.67 -32.10 59.70
CA PRO A 331 -1.26 -31.51 60.90
C PRO A 331 -0.23 -31.43 62.01
N LYS A 332 -0.07 -30.22 62.63
CA LYS A 332 0.75 -30.07 63.83
C LYS A 332 0.24 -30.99 64.93
N PRO A 333 1.13 -31.72 65.59
CA PRO A 333 0.74 -32.52 66.79
C PRO A 333 0.31 -31.55 67.88
N ALA A 334 -0.70 -32.02 68.69
CA ALA A 334 -1.35 -31.35 69.80
C ALA A 334 -0.41 -31.01 70.97
#